data_2568da3f2e957d1dcf8d7ac7b5e8bef0
#
_entry.id   2568da3f2e957d1dcf8d7ac7b5e8bef0
#
_cell.length_a   1.000
_cell.length_b   1.000
_cell.length_c   1.000
_cell.angle_alpha   90.00
_cell.angle_beta   90.00
_cell.angle_gamma   90.00
#
_symmetry.space_group_name_H-M   'P 1'
#
loop_
_entity.id
_entity.type
_entity.pdbx_description
1 polymer ?
#
loop_
_entity_poly.entity_id
_entity_poly.type
_entity_poly.pdbx_seq_one_letter_code
_entity_poly.pdbx_strand_id
1 'polypeptide(L)'
;MAQVEATTERIIAAGPEDVFDALADYSGTREKLLPEQFSEYEVREGGDGEGTLVHWKLQATSKRIRDCLLEVSEPQDGELVEKDRNSSMVTTWTVTPSGEGASRVVVTTTWDGAGGIGGFFEKTFAPKGLARIYDAELAKLAAHFGA
;
A
#
# COMPACT_ATOMS: atom_id res chain seq x y z
N MET A 1 2.15 -20.12 -13.31
CA MET A 1 0.96 -19.45 -12.82
C MET A 1 1.04 -17.97 -13.12
N ALA A 2 -0.08 -17.41 -13.51
CA ALA A 2 -0.11 -16.00 -13.86
C ALA A 2 -0.09 -15.13 -12.61
N GLN A 3 0.75 -14.11 -12.61
CA GLN A 3 0.77 -13.10 -11.57
C GLN A 3 -0.14 -11.96 -11.99
N VAL A 4 -0.98 -11.50 -11.07
CA VAL A 4 -1.89 -10.38 -11.30
C VAL A 4 -1.25 -9.13 -10.70
N GLU A 5 -1.40 -7.99 -11.37
CA GLU A 5 -0.79 -6.75 -10.94
C GLU A 5 -1.79 -5.60 -10.98
N ALA A 6 -1.77 -4.78 -9.93
CA ALA A 6 -2.49 -3.50 -9.90
C ALA A 6 -1.47 -2.41 -9.58
N THR A 7 -1.47 -1.35 -10.38
CA THR A 7 -0.52 -0.25 -10.19
C THR A 7 -1.20 1.09 -10.42
N THR A 8 -0.77 2.10 -9.68
CA THR A 8 -1.19 3.49 -9.89
C THR A 8 -0.10 4.41 -9.36
N GLU A 9 -0.16 5.68 -9.73
CA GLU A 9 0.86 6.63 -9.31
C GLU A 9 0.31 8.04 -9.20
N ARG A 10 1.06 8.90 -8.49
CA ARG A 10 0.67 10.30 -8.31
C ARG A 10 1.91 11.14 -8.00
N ILE A 11 1.90 12.38 -8.48
CA ILE A 11 2.90 13.38 -8.09
C ILE A 11 2.43 14.05 -6.82
N ILE A 12 3.32 14.12 -5.82
CA ILE A 12 3.06 14.72 -4.52
C ILE A 12 3.91 15.97 -4.39
N ALA A 13 3.32 17.06 -3.90
CA ALA A 13 3.99 18.36 -3.77
C ALA A 13 4.81 18.43 -2.48
N ALA A 14 5.76 17.51 -2.34
CA ALA A 14 6.69 17.47 -1.21
C ALA A 14 7.92 16.67 -1.62
N GLY A 15 9.04 16.87 -0.94
CA GLY A 15 10.29 16.18 -1.24
C GLY A 15 10.21 14.68 -0.91
N PRO A 16 11.06 13.87 -1.57
CA PRO A 16 10.99 12.40 -1.42
C PRO A 16 11.16 11.91 0.01
N GLU A 17 12.03 12.55 0.79
CA GLU A 17 12.25 12.12 2.18
C GLU A 17 10.99 12.31 3.02
N ASP A 18 10.35 13.48 2.90
CA ASP A 18 9.14 13.78 3.66
C ASP A 18 8.00 12.86 3.26
N VAL A 19 7.87 12.58 1.96
CA VAL A 19 6.82 11.69 1.44
C VAL A 19 7.05 10.26 1.92
N PHE A 20 8.29 9.79 1.83
CA PHE A 20 8.63 8.44 2.29
C PHE A 20 8.38 8.29 3.78
N ASP A 21 8.80 9.27 4.57
CA ASP A 21 8.60 9.25 6.04
C ASP A 21 7.11 9.18 6.39
N ALA A 22 6.27 9.89 5.66
CA ALA A 22 4.82 9.84 5.88
C ALA A 22 4.26 8.44 5.60
N LEU A 23 4.68 7.82 4.50
CA LEU A 23 4.24 6.46 4.15
C LEU A 23 4.74 5.42 5.16
N ALA A 24 5.95 5.58 5.67
CA ALA A 24 6.58 4.64 6.58
C ALA A 24 6.16 4.82 8.03
N ASP A 25 5.46 5.89 8.36
CA ASP A 25 5.02 6.18 9.72
C ASP A 25 3.71 5.43 10.03
N TYR A 26 3.84 4.14 10.26
CA TYR A 26 2.70 3.27 10.53
C TYR A 26 2.04 3.57 11.88
N SER A 27 2.79 4.14 12.82
CA SER A 27 2.28 4.45 14.16
C SER A 27 1.46 5.75 14.21
N GLY A 28 1.51 6.55 13.17
CA GLY A 28 0.83 7.84 13.15
C GLY A 28 0.21 8.17 11.81
N THR A 29 1.00 8.72 10.91
CA THR A 29 0.52 9.28 9.64
C THR A 29 -0.16 8.24 8.75
N ARG A 30 0.41 7.05 8.62
CA ARG A 30 -0.07 6.05 7.66
C ARG A 30 -1.53 5.68 7.89
N GLU A 31 -1.96 5.54 9.13
CA GLU A 31 -3.35 5.21 9.43
C GLU A 31 -4.31 6.27 8.89
N LYS A 32 -3.90 7.52 8.94
CA LYS A 32 -4.72 8.65 8.48
C LYS A 32 -4.86 8.71 6.96
N LEU A 33 -3.99 8.02 6.24
CA LEU A 33 -3.99 8.00 4.77
C LEU A 33 -4.89 6.91 4.22
N LEU A 34 -5.35 5.99 5.06
CA LEU A 34 -6.14 4.85 4.59
C LEU A 34 -7.56 5.26 4.25
N PRO A 35 -8.07 4.86 3.05
CA PRO A 35 -9.48 5.06 2.73
C PRO A 35 -10.38 4.16 3.56
N GLU A 36 -11.68 4.36 3.43
CA GLU A 36 -12.71 3.68 4.25
C GLU A 36 -12.73 2.16 4.08
N GLN A 37 -12.15 1.63 2.99
CA GLN A 37 -12.08 0.19 2.78
C GLN A 37 -11.19 -0.53 3.78
N PHE A 38 -10.31 0.21 4.45
CA PHE A 38 -9.42 -0.35 5.47
C PHE A 38 -10.04 -0.21 6.86
N SER A 39 -9.88 -1.24 7.69
CA SER A 39 -10.40 -1.25 9.05
C SER A 39 -9.53 -2.10 9.97
N GLU A 40 -9.78 -2.01 11.27
CA GLU A 40 -9.08 -2.78 12.30
C GLU A 40 -7.55 -2.67 12.18
N TYR A 41 -7.09 -1.44 12.03
CA TYR A 41 -5.68 -1.12 11.92
C TYR A 41 -4.95 -1.31 13.25
N GLU A 42 -3.85 -2.06 13.23
CA GLU A 42 -3.07 -2.28 14.44
C GLU A 42 -1.60 -2.51 14.09
N VAL A 43 -0.72 -1.71 14.68
CA VAL A 43 0.72 -1.93 14.58
C VAL A 43 1.10 -2.93 15.67
N ARG A 44 1.61 -4.07 15.27
CA ARG A 44 1.96 -5.15 16.22
C ARG A 44 3.44 -5.17 16.60
N GLU A 45 4.32 -4.73 15.71
CA GLU A 45 5.75 -4.61 15.95
C GLU A 45 6.26 -3.42 15.15
N GLY A 46 7.30 -2.78 15.68
CA GLY A 46 7.90 -1.64 15.00
C GLY A 46 6.98 -0.44 14.98
N GLY A 47 6.77 0.13 13.81
CA GLY A 47 5.89 1.28 13.62
C GLY A 47 6.47 2.32 12.69
N ASP A 48 7.73 2.17 12.30
CA ASP A 48 8.41 3.10 11.40
C ASP A 48 9.27 2.30 10.43
N GLY A 49 8.78 2.15 9.20
CA GLY A 49 9.49 1.50 8.11
C GLY A 49 9.90 0.05 8.37
N GLU A 50 11.13 -0.26 8.02
CA GLU A 50 11.72 -1.60 8.12
C GLU A 50 11.46 -2.25 9.49
N GLY A 51 10.98 -3.49 9.48
CA GLY A 51 10.72 -4.24 10.70
C GLY A 51 9.33 -4.06 11.28
N THR A 52 8.50 -3.22 10.67
CA THR A 52 7.11 -3.06 11.10
C THR A 52 6.30 -4.29 10.75
N LEU A 53 5.45 -4.71 11.68
CA LEU A 53 4.41 -5.70 11.44
C LEU A 53 3.08 -5.02 11.72
N VAL A 54 2.25 -4.89 10.70
CA VAL A 54 0.99 -4.15 10.79
C VAL A 54 -0.17 -4.99 10.28
N HIS A 55 -1.27 -4.91 11.00
CA HIS A 55 -2.52 -5.59 10.65
C HIS A 55 -3.55 -4.60 10.15
N TRP A 56 -4.29 -4.98 9.12
CA TRP A 56 -5.54 -4.33 8.76
C TRP A 56 -6.45 -5.30 8.05
N LYS A 57 -7.73 -4.93 7.98
CA LYS A 57 -8.69 -5.61 7.13
C LYS A 57 -8.95 -4.72 5.94
N LEU A 58 -8.99 -5.31 4.76
CA LEU A 58 -9.23 -4.59 3.50
C LEU A 58 -10.50 -5.13 2.87
N GLN A 59 -11.49 -4.26 2.73
CA GLN A 59 -12.74 -4.62 2.07
C GLN A 59 -12.57 -4.52 0.55
N ALA A 60 -12.38 -5.67 -0.07
CA ALA A 60 -12.12 -5.76 -1.50
C ALA A 60 -13.38 -5.52 -2.32
N THR A 61 -14.49 -6.05 -1.85
CA THR A 61 -15.82 -5.89 -2.46
C THR A 61 -16.84 -5.72 -1.35
N SER A 62 -18.10 -5.47 -1.69
CA SER A 62 -19.16 -5.32 -0.69
C SER A 62 -19.36 -6.57 0.17
N LYS A 63 -18.87 -7.73 -0.30
CA LYS A 63 -19.07 -9.03 0.38
C LYS A 63 -17.80 -9.69 0.88
N ARG A 64 -16.63 -9.13 0.57
CA ARG A 64 -15.35 -9.77 0.86
C ARG A 64 -14.43 -8.84 1.63
N ILE A 65 -13.96 -9.31 2.78
CA ILE A 65 -12.97 -8.62 3.59
C ILE A 65 -11.75 -9.51 3.70
N ARG A 66 -10.58 -8.94 3.39
CA ARG A 66 -9.30 -9.65 3.49
C ARG A 66 -8.62 -9.26 4.79
N ASP A 67 -8.19 -10.25 5.54
CA ASP A 67 -7.41 -10.05 6.76
C ASP A 67 -5.95 -10.05 6.38
N CYS A 68 -5.28 -8.90 6.52
CA CYS A 68 -3.90 -8.71 6.08
C CYS A 68 -2.97 -8.52 7.26
N LEU A 69 -1.83 -9.21 7.22
CA LEU A 69 -0.77 -9.06 8.22
C LEU A 69 0.53 -8.80 7.47
N LEU A 70 0.93 -7.55 7.45
CA LEU A 70 1.98 -7.05 6.55
C LEU A 70 3.33 -6.96 7.24
N GLU A 71 4.33 -7.63 6.65
CA GLU A 71 5.73 -7.45 7.04
C GLU A 71 6.31 -6.35 6.16
N VAL A 72 6.86 -5.33 6.79
CA VAL A 72 7.38 -4.16 6.09
C VAL A 72 8.89 -4.23 5.99
N SER A 73 9.42 -3.97 4.80
CA SER A 73 10.85 -3.89 4.56
C SER A 73 11.19 -2.71 3.65
N GLU A 74 12.44 -2.27 3.71
CA GLU A 74 12.98 -1.20 2.87
C GLU A 74 14.20 -1.74 2.15
N PRO A 75 14.01 -2.52 1.06
CA PRO A 75 15.14 -3.18 0.39
C PRO A 75 16.14 -2.19 -0.22
N GLN A 76 15.69 -0.98 -0.53
CA GLN A 76 16.56 0.09 -1.01
C GLN A 76 15.93 1.45 -0.74
N ASP A 77 16.71 2.53 -0.91
CA ASP A 77 16.21 3.88 -0.66
C ASP A 77 14.98 4.18 -1.51
N GLY A 78 13.98 4.76 -0.88
CA GLY A 78 12.75 5.15 -1.56
C GLY A 78 11.81 3.99 -1.87
N GLU A 79 12.11 2.78 -1.41
CA GLU A 79 11.26 1.62 -1.65
C GLU A 79 10.75 1.03 -0.34
N LEU A 80 9.43 0.90 -0.24
CA LEU A 80 8.75 0.36 0.93
C LEU A 80 7.93 -0.84 0.48
N VAL A 81 8.24 -2.03 1.01
CA VAL A 81 7.58 -3.28 0.62
C VAL A 81 6.73 -3.80 1.76
N GLU A 82 5.48 -4.13 1.45
CA GLU A 82 4.50 -4.66 2.41
C GLU A 82 4.11 -6.05 1.94
N LYS A 83 4.64 -7.06 2.60
CA LYS A 83 4.38 -8.46 2.24
C LYS A 83 3.37 -9.08 3.19
N ASP A 84 2.26 -9.55 2.64
CA ASP A 84 1.19 -10.16 3.43
C ASP A 84 1.58 -11.60 3.83
N ARG A 85 1.51 -11.89 5.13
CA ARG A 85 1.74 -13.24 5.65
C ARG A 85 0.58 -14.19 5.34
N ASN A 86 -0.60 -13.64 5.09
CA ASN A 86 -1.83 -14.43 4.93
C ASN A 86 -2.13 -14.79 3.47
N SER A 87 -1.30 -14.32 2.53
CA SER A 87 -1.54 -14.55 1.11
C SER A 87 -0.26 -14.34 0.29
N SER A 88 -0.38 -14.40 -1.02
CA SER A 88 0.74 -14.11 -1.94
C SER A 88 0.88 -12.62 -2.25
N MET A 89 0.04 -11.77 -1.65
CA MET A 89 0.02 -10.35 -1.98
C MET A 89 1.25 -9.61 -1.48
N VAL A 90 1.86 -8.84 -2.37
CA VAL A 90 3.00 -7.97 -2.05
C VAL A 90 2.73 -6.59 -2.64
N THR A 91 2.81 -5.56 -1.80
CA THR A 91 2.63 -4.18 -2.24
C THR A 91 3.96 -3.45 -2.12
N THR A 92 4.35 -2.75 -3.16
CA THR A 92 5.59 -1.96 -3.19
C THR A 92 5.24 -0.51 -3.45
N TRP A 93 5.72 0.37 -2.58
CA TRP A 93 5.62 1.82 -2.72
C TRP A 93 7.00 2.33 -3.11
N THR A 94 7.09 3.05 -4.22
CA THR A 94 8.35 3.63 -4.68
C THR A 94 8.21 5.14 -4.71
N VAL A 95 9.13 5.84 -4.05
CA VAL A 95 9.14 7.30 -3.96
C VAL A 95 10.40 7.80 -4.64
N THR A 96 10.25 8.60 -5.69
CA THR A 96 11.38 9.15 -6.42
C THR A 96 11.19 10.66 -6.59
N PRO A 97 12.30 11.42 -6.74
CA PRO A 97 12.20 12.85 -7.02
C PRO A 97 11.47 13.11 -8.34
N SER A 98 10.67 14.17 -8.37
CA SER A 98 9.96 14.59 -9.59
C SER A 98 10.05 16.10 -9.71
N GLY A 99 11.21 16.57 -10.10
CA GLY A 99 11.48 18.00 -10.13
C GLY A 99 11.76 18.55 -8.74
N GLU A 100 11.87 19.86 -8.65
CA GLU A 100 12.20 20.53 -7.39
C GLU A 100 11.00 20.54 -6.44
N GLY A 101 11.20 20.01 -5.23
CA GLY A 101 10.16 20.02 -4.21
C GLY A 101 8.98 19.10 -4.46
N ALA A 102 9.12 18.12 -5.36
CA ALA A 102 8.04 17.19 -5.66
C ALA A 102 8.55 15.76 -5.73
N SER A 103 7.64 14.82 -5.59
CA SER A 103 7.93 13.38 -5.61
C SER A 103 6.93 12.66 -6.48
N ARG A 104 7.38 11.59 -7.13
CA ARG A 104 6.52 10.66 -7.81
C ARG A 104 6.39 9.43 -6.93
N VAL A 105 5.16 9.07 -6.59
CA VAL A 105 4.87 7.88 -5.80
C VAL A 105 4.16 6.88 -6.68
N VAL A 106 4.75 5.69 -6.81
CA VAL A 106 4.16 4.58 -7.54
C VAL A 106 3.84 3.48 -6.54
N VAL A 107 2.62 2.98 -6.57
CA VAL A 107 2.23 1.83 -5.76
C VAL A 107 1.84 0.68 -6.68
N THR A 108 2.42 -0.49 -6.42
CA THR A 108 2.17 -1.69 -7.20
C THR A 108 1.91 -2.84 -6.26
N THR A 109 0.81 -3.55 -6.49
CA THR A 109 0.49 -4.77 -5.74
C THR A 109 0.45 -5.93 -6.72
N THR A 110 1.09 -7.02 -6.34
CA THR A 110 1.07 -8.25 -7.13
C THR A 110 0.55 -9.40 -6.27
N TRP A 111 -0.10 -10.36 -6.90
CA TRP A 111 -0.55 -11.58 -6.25
C TRP A 111 -0.69 -12.69 -7.29
N ASP A 112 -0.71 -13.93 -6.82
CA ASP A 112 -0.87 -15.09 -7.71
C ASP A 112 -2.34 -15.21 -8.10
N GLY A 113 -2.62 -15.15 -9.40
CA GLY A 113 -3.97 -15.08 -9.93
C GLY A 113 -4.56 -16.39 -10.36
N ALA A 114 -3.82 -17.49 -10.31
CA ALA A 114 -4.28 -18.76 -10.86
C ALA A 114 -4.18 -19.89 -9.86
N GLY A 115 -5.25 -20.66 -9.75
CA GLY A 115 -5.30 -21.88 -8.94
C GLY A 115 -5.36 -21.60 -7.44
N GLY A 116 -6.02 -22.46 -6.70
CA GLY A 116 -6.05 -22.41 -5.24
C GLY A 116 -6.38 -21.04 -4.68
N ILE A 117 -5.58 -20.61 -3.74
CA ILE A 117 -5.76 -19.31 -3.08
C ILE A 117 -5.60 -18.17 -4.06
N GLY A 118 -4.67 -18.30 -5.02
CA GLY A 118 -4.47 -17.29 -6.05
C GLY A 118 -5.72 -17.04 -6.88
N GLY A 119 -6.39 -18.11 -7.30
CA GLY A 119 -7.64 -17.98 -8.03
C GLY A 119 -8.72 -17.29 -7.22
N PHE A 120 -8.72 -17.52 -5.91
CA PHE A 120 -9.63 -16.83 -5.02
C PHE A 120 -9.37 -15.33 -4.99
N PHE A 121 -8.10 -14.93 -4.92
CA PHE A 121 -7.72 -13.52 -4.95
C PHE A 121 -8.17 -12.84 -6.23
N GLU A 122 -7.97 -13.50 -7.36
CA GLU A 122 -8.37 -12.96 -8.66
C GLU A 122 -9.86 -12.65 -8.71
N LYS A 123 -10.69 -13.47 -8.06
CA LYS A 123 -12.14 -13.23 -7.98
C LYS A 123 -12.49 -12.13 -6.98
N THR A 124 -11.66 -11.93 -5.95
CA THR A 124 -11.91 -10.99 -4.87
C THR A 124 -11.45 -9.59 -5.23
N PHE A 125 -10.28 -9.48 -5.87
CA PHE A 125 -9.70 -8.21 -6.27
C PHE A 125 -9.60 -8.13 -7.79
N ALA A 126 -10.41 -7.28 -8.40
CA ALA A 126 -10.14 -6.86 -9.77
C ALA A 126 -8.99 -5.84 -9.70
N PRO A 127 -7.98 -5.92 -10.59
CA PRO A 127 -6.88 -4.97 -10.56
C PRO A 127 -7.32 -3.51 -10.58
N LYS A 128 -8.34 -3.18 -11.37
CA LYS A 128 -8.86 -1.82 -11.43
C LYS A 128 -9.50 -1.37 -10.13
N GLY A 129 -10.17 -2.27 -9.44
CA GLY A 129 -10.78 -1.98 -8.14
C GLY A 129 -9.73 -1.67 -7.08
N LEU A 130 -8.67 -2.47 -7.05
CA LEU A 130 -7.58 -2.24 -6.11
C LEU A 130 -6.82 -0.95 -6.44
N ALA A 131 -6.60 -0.67 -7.72
CA ALA A 131 -5.96 0.57 -8.14
C ALA A 131 -6.76 1.80 -7.68
N ARG A 132 -8.09 1.74 -7.72
CA ARG A 132 -8.92 2.85 -7.22
C ARG A 132 -8.76 3.05 -5.71
N ILE A 133 -8.61 1.97 -4.96
CA ILE A 133 -8.38 2.05 -3.51
C ILE A 133 -7.04 2.73 -3.24
N TYR A 134 -6.00 2.36 -3.97
CA TYR A 134 -4.70 3.03 -3.84
C TYR A 134 -4.71 4.47 -4.34
N ASP A 135 -5.48 4.77 -5.39
CA ASP A 135 -5.66 6.16 -5.83
C ASP A 135 -6.25 7.01 -4.72
N ALA A 136 -7.22 6.47 -3.97
CA ALA A 136 -7.81 7.18 -2.84
C ALA A 136 -6.77 7.39 -1.72
N GLU A 137 -5.92 6.40 -1.49
CA GLU A 137 -4.83 6.53 -0.51
C GLU A 137 -3.82 7.59 -0.95
N LEU A 138 -3.44 7.59 -2.22
CA LEU A 138 -2.54 8.61 -2.78
C LEU A 138 -3.15 10.01 -2.72
N ALA A 139 -4.46 10.13 -2.90
CA ALA A 139 -5.15 11.42 -2.78
C ALA A 139 -5.07 11.94 -1.35
N LYS A 140 -5.20 11.06 -0.35
CA LYS A 140 -5.04 11.45 1.05
C LYS A 140 -3.59 11.83 1.36
N LEU A 141 -2.64 11.14 0.77
CA LEU A 141 -1.22 11.50 0.89
C LEU A 141 -0.96 12.89 0.32
N ALA A 142 -1.50 13.19 -0.86
CA ALA A 142 -1.38 14.51 -1.45
C ALA A 142 -2.00 15.59 -0.56
N ALA A 143 -3.18 15.32 -0.02
CA ALA A 143 -3.86 16.26 0.88
C ALA A 143 -3.07 16.50 2.17
N HIS A 144 -2.38 15.48 2.66
CA HIS A 144 -1.53 15.58 3.85
C HIS A 144 -0.44 16.64 3.65
N PHE A 145 0.05 16.82 2.43
CA PHE A 145 1.05 17.83 2.08
C PHE A 145 0.44 19.09 1.46
N GLY A 146 -0.85 19.30 1.64
CA GLY A 146 -1.49 20.56 1.25
C GLY A 146 -1.98 20.66 -0.19
N ALA A 147 -2.05 19.54 -0.88
CA ALA A 147 -2.51 19.54 -2.28
C ALA A 147 -3.96 19.11 -2.43
#